data_cebc2d0f80e3d990aeca532cfddf26da
#
_entry.id   cebc2d0f80e3d990aeca532cfddf26da
#
_cell.length_a   1.000
_cell.length_b   1.000
_cell.length_c   1.000
_cell.angle_alpha   90.00
_cell.angle_beta   90.00
_cell.angle_gamma   90.00
#
_symmetry.space_group_name_H-M   'P 1'
#
loop_
_entity.id
_entity.type
_entity.pdbx_description
1 polymer ?
#
loop_
_entity_poly.entity_id
_entity_poly.type
_entity_poly.pdbx_seq_one_letter_code
_entity_poly.pdbx_strand_id
1 'polypeptide(L)'
;MNLIIDIGNTVAKVALFDRTSMVEVVYDSNQSLDSLEAVCNKYDVRKAIVATVIDLNECVLAQLNKLPVPVLWLDSHTPLPVINLYETPETLGYDRMAAVVAAHDQFPGKDILVIDAGTCITYEFVDSLGQYHGCLLYTSDAA
;
A
#
# COMPACT_ATOMS: atom_id res chain seq x y z
N MET A 1 17.01 -5.24 -0.70
CA MET A 1 15.63 -5.41 -0.19
C MET A 1 14.72 -4.34 -0.76
N ASN A 2 13.39 -4.53 -0.69
CA ASN A 2 12.40 -3.51 -1.05
C ASN A 2 11.84 -2.88 0.21
N LEU A 3 11.75 -1.55 0.22
CA LEU A 3 11.18 -0.78 1.30
C LEU A 3 9.76 -0.36 0.93
N ILE A 4 8.81 -0.62 1.80
CA ILE A 4 7.41 -0.23 1.65
C ILE A 4 7.06 0.76 2.77
N ILE A 5 6.54 1.92 2.42
CA ILE A 5 6.13 2.96 3.36
C ILE A 5 4.65 3.26 3.08
N ASP A 6 3.81 2.89 4.04
CA ASP A 6 2.36 3.11 3.99
C ASP A 6 2.00 4.14 5.08
N ILE A 7 1.59 5.35 4.66
CA ILE A 7 1.32 6.46 5.56
C ILE A 7 -0.19 6.67 5.62
N GLY A 8 -0.78 6.11 6.67
CA GLY A 8 -2.21 6.22 6.96
C GLY A 8 -2.58 7.44 7.79
N ASN A 9 -3.88 7.59 8.10
CA ASN A 9 -4.40 8.71 8.88
C ASN A 9 -3.86 8.79 10.31
N THR A 10 -3.49 7.67 10.91
CA THR A 10 -3.09 7.58 12.33
C THR A 10 -1.64 7.16 12.50
N VAL A 11 -1.17 6.26 11.66
CA VAL A 11 0.13 5.60 11.80
C VAL A 11 0.77 5.41 10.43
N ALA A 12 2.09 5.47 10.37
CA ALA A 12 2.89 5.04 9.24
C ALA A 12 3.45 3.64 9.49
N LYS A 13 3.48 2.81 8.46
CA LYS A 13 4.12 1.49 8.47
C LYS A 13 5.33 1.51 7.56
N VAL A 14 6.47 1.15 8.10
CA VAL A 14 7.73 1.01 7.37
C VAL A 14 8.08 -0.47 7.34
N ALA A 15 7.90 -1.11 6.19
CA ALA A 15 8.10 -2.55 6.04
C ALA A 15 9.22 -2.86 5.05
N LEU A 16 9.95 -3.92 5.32
CA LEU A 16 11.02 -4.45 4.48
C LEU A 16 10.68 -5.82 3.96
N PHE A 17 10.90 -6.00 2.67
CA PHE A 17 10.72 -7.27 2.00
C PHE A 17 12.00 -7.74 1.32
N ASP A 18 12.33 -9.01 1.51
CA ASP A 18 13.24 -9.74 0.65
C ASP A 18 12.42 -10.62 -0.28
N ARG A 19 12.34 -10.21 -1.56
CA ARG A 19 11.42 -10.80 -2.55
C ARG A 19 9.97 -10.76 -2.04
N THR A 20 9.37 -11.90 -1.70
CA THR A 20 8.01 -12.05 -1.21
C THR A 20 7.91 -12.19 0.31
N SER A 21 9.04 -12.25 1.01
CA SER A 21 9.06 -12.44 2.46
C SER A 21 9.22 -11.11 3.19
N MET A 22 8.29 -10.83 4.09
CA MET A 22 8.40 -9.69 5.00
C MET A 22 9.48 -9.98 6.05
N VAL A 23 10.51 -9.13 6.09
CA VAL A 23 11.67 -9.27 6.98
C VAL A 23 11.44 -8.50 8.28
N GLU A 24 10.93 -7.29 8.17
CA GLU A 24 10.66 -6.42 9.32
C GLU A 24 9.51 -5.47 9.00
N VAL A 25 8.74 -5.10 9.99
CA VAL A 25 7.80 -4.00 9.94
C VAL A 25 7.90 -3.17 11.20
N VAL A 26 7.98 -1.86 11.04
CA VAL A 26 8.00 -0.87 12.12
C VAL A 26 6.82 0.07 11.96
N TYR A 27 6.24 0.47 13.08
CA TYR A 27 5.13 1.41 13.13
C TYR A 27 5.64 2.74 13.65
N ASP A 28 5.52 3.78 12.84
CA ASP A 28 5.95 5.14 13.15
C ASP A 28 4.76 6.09 13.27
N SER A 29 5.03 7.28 13.78
CA SER A 29 4.11 8.40 13.64
C SER A 29 3.98 8.78 12.16
N ASN A 30 2.78 9.11 11.71
CA ASN A 30 2.57 9.66 10.37
C ASN A 30 3.05 11.13 10.25
N GLN A 31 3.50 11.73 11.35
CA GLN A 31 4.08 13.09 11.39
C GLN A 31 5.62 13.08 11.33
N SER A 32 6.24 11.93 11.62
CA SER A 32 7.67 11.72 11.53
C SER A 32 7.95 10.23 11.30
N LEU A 33 8.87 9.91 10.41
CA LEU A 33 9.29 8.52 10.12
C LEU A 33 10.58 8.24 10.89
N ASP A 34 10.49 8.16 12.21
CA ASP A 34 11.67 8.14 13.10
C ASP A 34 12.52 6.87 12.92
N SER A 35 11.92 5.75 12.51
CA SER A 35 12.64 4.50 12.25
C SER A 35 13.29 4.44 10.87
N LEU A 36 12.92 5.31 9.93
CA LEU A 36 13.29 5.20 8.52
C LEU A 36 14.80 5.17 8.29
N GLU A 37 15.53 6.07 8.94
CA GLU A 37 16.99 6.15 8.82
C GLU A 37 17.66 4.90 9.39
N ALA A 38 17.21 4.44 10.56
CA ALA A 38 17.74 3.23 11.20
C ALA A 38 17.52 1.99 10.35
N VAL A 39 16.33 1.86 9.76
CA VAL A 39 15.98 0.77 8.84
C VAL A 39 16.87 0.80 7.59
N CYS A 40 17.06 1.96 6.97
CA CYS A 40 17.91 2.11 5.79
C CYS A 40 19.39 1.85 6.09
N ASN A 41 19.86 2.16 7.28
CA ASN A 41 21.24 1.89 7.69
C ASN A 41 21.47 0.41 8.04
N LYS A 42 20.43 -0.28 8.52
CA LYS A 42 20.52 -1.70 8.92
C LYS A 42 20.47 -2.66 7.73
N TYR A 43 19.81 -2.26 6.64
CA TYR A 43 19.52 -3.14 5.52
C TYR A 43 19.98 -2.56 4.16
N ASP A 44 20.39 -3.44 3.24
CA ASP A 44 20.67 -3.08 1.84
C ASP A 44 19.34 -2.84 1.09
N VAL A 45 18.77 -1.64 1.27
CA VAL A 45 17.58 -1.20 0.54
C VAL A 45 17.97 -0.85 -0.89
N ARG A 46 17.20 -1.31 -1.88
CA ARG A 46 17.48 -1.08 -3.30
C ARG A 46 16.46 -0.18 -3.97
N LYS A 47 15.24 -0.19 -3.51
CA LYS A 47 14.14 0.65 -3.99
C LYS A 47 13.05 0.74 -2.94
N ALA A 48 12.26 1.80 -3.03
CA ALA A 48 11.15 2.05 -2.13
C ALA A 48 9.86 2.30 -2.91
N ILE A 49 8.73 1.96 -2.28
CA ILE A 49 7.40 2.39 -2.69
C ILE A 49 6.77 3.13 -1.52
N VAL A 50 6.12 4.25 -1.81
CA VAL A 50 5.43 5.08 -0.83
C VAL A 50 3.97 5.20 -1.24
N ALA A 51 3.07 4.87 -0.31
CA ALA A 51 1.65 5.14 -0.40
C ALA A 51 1.23 6.08 0.72
N THR A 52 0.36 7.03 0.46
CA THR A 52 -0.20 7.92 1.46
C THR A 52 -1.65 8.26 1.15
N VAL A 53 -2.45 8.38 2.20
CA VAL A 53 -3.85 8.83 2.14
C VAL A 53 -4.04 10.22 2.79
N ILE A 54 -2.92 10.86 3.20
CA ILE A 54 -2.90 12.18 3.83
C ILE A 54 -1.94 13.12 3.12
N ASP A 55 -2.12 14.42 3.31
CA ASP A 55 -1.13 15.41 2.94
C ASP A 55 0.07 15.31 3.89
N LEU A 56 1.25 15.14 3.32
CA LEU A 56 2.48 14.98 4.09
C LEU A 56 3.04 16.34 4.53
N ASN A 57 3.49 16.41 5.77
CA ASN A 57 4.20 17.57 6.28
C ASN A 57 5.64 17.66 5.72
N GLU A 58 6.27 18.83 5.87
CA GLU A 58 7.62 19.08 5.36
C GLU A 58 8.67 18.14 5.96
N CYS A 59 8.52 17.73 7.21
CA CYS A 59 9.44 16.81 7.88
C CYS A 59 9.47 15.45 7.19
N VAL A 60 8.31 14.83 7.00
CA VAL A 60 8.17 13.54 6.32
C VAL A 60 8.62 13.62 4.87
N LEU A 61 8.23 14.68 4.15
CA LEU A 61 8.68 14.89 2.78
C LEU A 61 10.20 15.01 2.68
N ALA A 62 10.83 15.73 3.61
CA ALA A 62 12.29 15.86 3.65
C ALA A 62 13.00 14.51 3.94
N GLN A 63 12.41 13.67 4.80
CA GLN A 63 12.94 12.34 5.08
C GLN A 63 12.83 11.42 3.85
N LEU A 64 11.69 11.40 3.18
CA LEU A 64 11.46 10.58 1.99
C LEU A 64 12.34 11.01 0.81
N ASN A 65 12.53 12.32 0.62
CA ASN A 65 13.39 12.88 -0.43
C ASN A 65 14.90 12.61 -0.21
N LYS A 66 15.30 12.29 1.02
CA LYS A 66 16.69 11.91 1.35
C LYS A 66 16.99 10.43 1.16
N LEU A 67 16.00 9.62 0.83
CA LEU A 67 16.21 8.19 0.60
C LEU A 67 17.24 8.00 -0.54
N PRO A 68 18.31 7.22 -0.31
CA PRO A 68 19.40 7.04 -1.29
C PRO A 68 19.04 6.02 -2.39
N VAL A 69 17.77 5.77 -2.61
CA VAL A 69 17.24 4.76 -3.53
C VAL A 69 16.10 5.32 -4.36
N PRO A 70 15.82 4.75 -5.55
CA PRO A 70 14.64 5.12 -6.32
C PRO A 70 13.35 4.90 -5.52
N VAL A 71 12.48 5.91 -5.50
CA VAL A 71 11.19 5.89 -4.81
C VAL A 71 10.08 5.92 -5.84
N LEU A 72 9.20 4.92 -5.80
CA LEU A 72 7.94 4.92 -6.52
C LEU A 72 6.85 5.49 -5.59
N TRP A 73 6.25 6.60 -5.99
CA TRP A 73 5.03 7.10 -5.35
C TRP A 73 3.83 6.41 -5.96
N LEU A 74 3.08 5.70 -5.13
CA LEU A 74 1.87 5.03 -5.57
C LEU A 74 0.74 6.05 -5.72
N ASP A 75 0.23 6.16 -6.93
CA ASP A 75 -0.87 7.03 -7.30
C ASP A 75 -1.85 6.35 -8.26
N SER A 76 -2.92 7.06 -8.64
CA SER A 76 -3.95 6.54 -9.56
C SER A 76 -3.45 6.25 -10.98
N HIS A 77 -2.26 6.74 -11.35
CA HIS A 77 -1.65 6.55 -12.67
C HIS A 77 -0.56 5.47 -12.64
N THR A 78 -0.20 4.99 -11.47
CA THR A 78 0.82 3.93 -11.33
C THR A 78 0.37 2.67 -12.06
N PRO A 79 1.15 2.16 -13.04
CA PRO A 79 0.81 0.93 -13.72
C PRO A 79 0.76 -0.26 -12.76
N LEU A 80 -0.36 -0.96 -12.76
CA LEU A 80 -0.59 -2.11 -11.89
C LEU A 80 -0.69 -3.39 -12.73
N PRO A 81 -0.38 -4.57 -12.18
CA PRO A 81 -0.49 -5.85 -12.85
C PRO A 81 -1.94 -6.35 -12.98
N VAL A 82 -2.92 -5.53 -12.66
CA VAL A 82 -4.35 -5.79 -12.79
C VAL A 82 -5.00 -4.69 -13.63
N ILE A 83 -6.06 -5.03 -14.35
CA ILE A 83 -6.86 -4.07 -15.13
C ILE A 83 -7.93 -3.49 -14.21
N ASN A 84 -7.81 -2.23 -13.88
CA ASN A 84 -8.78 -1.56 -13.01
C ASN A 84 -10.03 -1.15 -13.82
N LEU A 85 -11.15 -1.79 -13.55
CA LEU A 85 -12.47 -1.49 -14.11
C LEU A 85 -13.37 -0.72 -13.14
N TYR A 86 -12.82 -0.25 -12.02
CA TYR A 86 -13.56 0.57 -11.06
C TYR A 86 -13.95 1.91 -11.67
N GLU A 87 -15.22 2.31 -11.52
CA GLU A 87 -15.78 3.48 -12.21
C GLU A 87 -15.14 4.82 -11.84
N THR A 88 -14.62 4.93 -10.60
CA THR A 88 -13.97 6.14 -10.07
C THR A 88 -12.58 5.84 -9.51
N PRO A 89 -11.61 5.52 -10.38
CA PRO A 89 -10.28 5.07 -9.94
C PRO A 89 -9.53 6.09 -9.07
N GLU A 90 -9.84 7.38 -9.21
CA GLU A 90 -9.23 8.47 -8.45
C GLU A 90 -9.65 8.48 -6.97
N THR A 91 -10.78 7.86 -6.65
CA THR A 91 -11.31 7.77 -5.28
C THR A 91 -10.97 6.44 -4.59
N LEU A 92 -10.34 5.53 -5.34
CA LEU A 92 -9.99 4.22 -4.81
C LEU A 92 -8.78 4.31 -3.88
N GLY A 93 -8.93 3.82 -2.65
CA GLY A 93 -7.83 3.74 -1.69
C GLY A 93 -6.70 2.83 -2.18
N TYR A 94 -5.47 3.27 -1.99
CA TYR A 94 -4.29 2.51 -2.44
C TYR A 94 -4.08 1.22 -1.64
N ASP A 95 -4.50 1.17 -0.40
CA ASP A 95 -4.54 -0.02 0.46
C ASP A 95 -5.41 -1.13 -0.15
N ARG A 96 -6.57 -0.78 -0.66
CA ARG A 96 -7.49 -1.68 -1.35
C ARG A 96 -6.88 -2.22 -2.64
N MET A 97 -6.29 -1.34 -3.45
CA MET A 97 -5.61 -1.74 -4.67
C MET A 97 -4.41 -2.65 -4.38
N ALA A 98 -3.63 -2.36 -3.33
CA ALA A 98 -2.52 -3.21 -2.92
C ALA A 98 -3.00 -4.62 -2.50
N ALA A 99 -4.13 -4.72 -1.79
CA ALA A 99 -4.72 -6.00 -1.40
C ALA A 99 -5.17 -6.82 -2.61
N VAL A 100 -5.80 -6.18 -3.61
CA VAL A 100 -6.20 -6.82 -4.88
C VAL A 100 -5.00 -7.34 -5.66
N VAL A 101 -3.96 -6.51 -5.81
CA VAL A 101 -2.72 -6.88 -6.51
C VAL A 101 -2.04 -8.07 -5.82
N ALA A 102 -1.93 -8.02 -4.49
CA ALA A 102 -1.34 -9.10 -3.72
C ALA A 102 -2.12 -10.42 -3.84
N ALA A 103 -3.45 -10.35 -3.80
CA ALA A 103 -4.31 -11.53 -3.95
C ALA A 103 -4.20 -12.13 -5.36
N HIS A 104 -4.17 -11.29 -6.40
CA HIS A 104 -4.00 -11.76 -7.78
C HIS A 104 -2.63 -12.42 -8.00
N ASP A 105 -1.56 -11.87 -7.41
CA ASP A 105 -0.22 -12.45 -7.48
C ASP A 105 -0.13 -13.82 -6.76
N GLN A 106 -0.79 -13.95 -5.61
CA GLN A 106 -0.82 -15.20 -4.84
C GLN A 106 -1.68 -16.30 -5.46
N PHE A 107 -2.74 -15.93 -6.17
CA PHE A 107 -3.72 -16.87 -6.73
C PHE A 107 -3.97 -16.60 -8.22
N PRO A 108 -2.94 -16.70 -9.08
CA PRO A 108 -3.06 -16.37 -10.49
C PRO A 108 -4.10 -17.25 -11.20
N GLY A 109 -4.87 -16.62 -12.10
CA GLY A 109 -5.86 -17.31 -12.91
C GLY A 109 -7.11 -17.77 -12.16
N LYS A 110 -7.41 -17.17 -11.01
CA LYS A 110 -8.62 -17.45 -10.22
C LYS A 110 -9.46 -16.19 -10.01
N ASP A 111 -10.77 -16.42 -9.85
CA ASP A 111 -11.68 -15.42 -9.34
C ASP A 111 -11.50 -15.30 -7.84
N ILE A 112 -11.26 -14.08 -7.35
CA ILE A 112 -10.86 -13.84 -5.97
C ILE A 112 -11.76 -12.76 -5.37
N LEU A 113 -12.30 -13.03 -4.18
CA LEU A 113 -12.93 -12.06 -3.32
C LEU A 113 -11.97 -11.76 -2.14
N VAL A 114 -11.48 -10.53 -2.07
CA VAL A 114 -10.69 -10.04 -0.95
C VAL A 114 -11.62 -9.37 0.05
N ILE A 115 -11.52 -9.76 1.31
CA ILE A 115 -12.28 -9.16 2.41
C ILE A 115 -11.27 -8.55 3.38
N ASP A 116 -11.31 -7.21 3.50
CA ASP A 116 -10.53 -6.51 4.51
C ASP A 116 -11.47 -6.05 5.63
N ALA A 117 -11.24 -6.59 6.82
CA ALA A 117 -12.05 -6.37 8.02
C ALA A 117 -11.25 -5.52 9.04
N GLY A 118 -11.33 -4.21 8.90
CA GLY A 118 -10.74 -3.24 9.80
C GLY A 118 -11.79 -2.34 10.46
N THR A 119 -11.55 -1.04 10.48
CA THR A 119 -12.52 -0.01 10.93
C THR A 119 -13.77 -0.01 10.04
N CYS A 120 -13.58 -0.31 8.76
CA CYS A 120 -14.63 -0.61 7.79
C CYS A 120 -14.40 -2.02 7.26
N ILE A 121 -15.42 -2.62 6.66
CA ILE A 121 -15.27 -3.87 5.92
C ILE A 121 -15.38 -3.55 4.44
N THR A 122 -14.33 -3.92 3.67
CA THR A 122 -14.34 -3.80 2.21
C THR A 122 -14.35 -5.17 1.57
N TYR A 123 -14.98 -5.25 0.41
CA TYR A 123 -15.07 -6.46 -0.42
C TYR A 123 -14.57 -6.10 -1.80
N GLU A 124 -13.46 -6.67 -2.21
CA GLU A 124 -12.82 -6.39 -3.49
C GLU A 124 -12.89 -7.64 -4.38
N PHE A 125 -13.37 -7.51 -5.61
CA PHE A 125 -13.44 -8.63 -6.53
C PHE A 125 -12.49 -8.43 -7.71
N VAL A 126 -11.62 -9.42 -7.94
CA VAL A 126 -10.78 -9.53 -9.12
C VAL A 126 -11.01 -10.89 -9.78
N ASP A 127 -11.23 -10.89 -11.08
CA ASP A 127 -11.48 -12.12 -11.82
C ASP A 127 -10.19 -12.85 -12.25
N SER A 128 -10.37 -14.04 -12.80
CA SER A 128 -9.28 -14.89 -13.29
C SER A 128 -8.43 -14.29 -14.42
N LEU A 129 -8.91 -13.24 -15.08
CA LEU A 129 -8.20 -12.50 -16.12
C LEU A 129 -7.43 -11.30 -15.55
N GLY A 130 -7.48 -11.09 -14.24
CA GLY A 130 -6.85 -9.95 -13.57
C GLY A 130 -7.63 -8.64 -13.75
N GLN A 131 -8.94 -8.70 -13.99
CA GLN A 131 -9.80 -7.54 -14.05
C GLN A 131 -10.39 -7.26 -12.67
N TYR A 132 -10.09 -6.09 -12.12
CA TYR A 132 -10.64 -5.64 -10.85
C TYR A 132 -11.96 -4.90 -11.10
N HIS A 133 -13.05 -5.47 -10.61
CA HIS A 133 -14.42 -5.00 -10.85
C HIS A 133 -14.94 -4.01 -9.80
N GLY A 134 -14.15 -3.69 -8.81
CA GLY A 134 -14.54 -2.75 -7.79
C GLY A 134 -14.94 -3.41 -6.47
N CYS A 135 -15.61 -2.65 -5.63
CA CYS A 135 -15.86 -3.02 -4.25
C CYS A 135 -17.29 -2.72 -3.78
N LEU A 136 -17.64 -3.43 -2.70
CA LEU A 136 -18.67 -3.00 -1.77
C LEU A 136 -18.00 -2.55 -0.47
N LEU A 137 -18.30 -1.36 -0.01
CA LEU A 137 -17.85 -0.84 1.26
C LEU A 137 -19.02 -0.89 2.24
N TYR A 138 -18.86 -1.63 3.33
CA TYR A 138 -19.84 -1.68 4.41
C TYR A 138 -19.27 -0.90 5.60
N THR A 139 -19.86 0.25 5.90
CA THR A 139 -19.57 1.00 7.10
C THR A 139 -20.53 0.59 8.20
N SER A 140 -20.04 0.28 9.39
CA SER A 140 -20.85 -0.14 10.54
C SER A 140 -21.58 1.03 11.23
N ASP A 141 -21.99 2.05 10.49
CA ASP A 141 -22.81 3.13 11.03
C ASP A 141 -24.30 2.76 11.01
N ALA A 142 -24.62 1.61 11.58
CA ALA A 142 -25.99 1.20 11.84
C ALA A 142 -26.09 0.69 13.27
N ALA A 143 -26.10 1.63 14.21
CA ALA A 143 -26.67 1.41 15.55
C ALA A 143 -27.29 2.70 16.04
#